data_b7667d66bd6dc2c0b9a2f96ca1d85a34
#
_entry.id   b7667d66bd6dc2c0b9a2f96ca1d85a34
#
_cell.length_a   1.000
_cell.length_b   1.000
_cell.length_c   1.000
_cell.angle_alpha   90.00
_cell.angle_beta   90.00
_cell.angle_gamma   90.00
#
_symmetry.space_group_name_H-M   'P 1'
#
loop_
_entity.id
_entity.type
_entity.pdbx_description
1 polymer ?
#
loop_
_entity_poly.entity_id
_entity_poly.type
_entity_poly.pdbx_seq_one_letter_code
_entity_poly.pdbx_strand_id
1 'polypeptide(L)'
;MKKRILLLIETSRGYGRGIVEGVARYAQEHNEWSIFFEDSGLDAFQVLDDFMLQKGNWDGIIVRSPNLEIAQQIHKTHIPSVELLTPRRTGDIFPDVMTDYVKVSQLAADHLMECELKQFAYFSVVDTAWSNFRRQEFCRSLEQHGFPCCDFLIFMIGSTG
;
A
#
# COMPACT_ATOMS: atom_id res chain seq x y z
N MET A 1 -28.79 7.85 -6.51
CA MET A 1 -28.44 6.45 -6.20
C MET A 1 -26.98 6.44 -5.76
N LYS A 2 -26.62 5.80 -4.64
CA LYS A 2 -25.23 5.77 -4.18
C LYS A 2 -24.40 4.90 -5.09
N LYS A 3 -23.14 5.29 -5.31
CA LYS A 3 -22.13 4.49 -6.03
C LYS A 3 -21.74 3.26 -5.21
N ARG A 4 -21.68 2.12 -5.82
CA ARG A 4 -21.28 0.86 -5.19
C ARG A 4 -19.77 0.66 -5.33
N ILE A 5 -19.05 0.79 -4.23
CA ILE A 5 -17.58 0.69 -4.21
C ILE A 5 -17.16 -0.60 -3.51
N LEU A 6 -16.41 -1.42 -4.21
CA LEU A 6 -15.80 -2.64 -3.67
C LEU A 6 -14.41 -2.33 -3.12
N LEU A 7 -14.15 -2.72 -1.87
CA LEU A 7 -12.83 -2.64 -1.25
C LEU A 7 -12.19 -4.03 -1.21
N LEU A 8 -11.05 -4.15 -1.85
CA LEU A 8 -10.21 -5.35 -1.84
C LEU A 8 -8.90 -5.02 -1.13
N ILE A 9 -8.92 -5.05 0.20
CA ILE A 9 -7.82 -4.60 1.06
C ILE A 9 -7.59 -5.64 2.16
N GLU A 10 -6.36 -6.09 2.29
CA GLU A 10 -5.93 -6.97 3.37
C GLU A 10 -5.87 -6.18 4.70
N THR A 11 -6.55 -6.68 5.75
CA THR A 11 -6.70 -5.99 7.05
C THR A 11 -6.00 -6.67 8.23
N SER A 12 -5.21 -7.71 8.00
CA SER A 12 -4.43 -8.36 9.06
C SER A 12 -3.47 -7.38 9.76
N ARG A 13 -3.03 -6.35 9.03
CA ARG A 13 -2.12 -5.32 9.54
C ARG A 13 -2.84 -4.00 9.79
N GLY A 14 -2.34 -3.22 10.78
CA GLY A 14 -2.93 -1.93 11.17
C GLY A 14 -3.08 -0.93 10.02
N TYR A 15 -2.17 -0.97 9.05
CA TYR A 15 -2.21 -0.09 7.89
C TYR A 15 -3.45 -0.32 7.00
N GLY A 16 -3.76 -1.57 6.67
CA GLY A 16 -4.95 -1.91 5.88
C GLY A 16 -6.23 -1.50 6.60
N ARG A 17 -6.31 -1.73 7.91
CA ARG A 17 -7.44 -1.28 8.74
C ARG A 17 -7.62 0.23 8.69
N GLY A 18 -6.53 1.00 8.81
CA GLY A 18 -6.58 2.47 8.73
C GLY A 18 -7.09 2.97 7.37
N ILE A 19 -6.77 2.27 6.27
CA ILE A 19 -7.31 2.60 4.95
C ILE A 19 -8.83 2.38 4.91
N VAL A 20 -9.30 1.20 5.37
CA VAL A 20 -10.73 0.88 5.38
C VAL A 20 -11.51 1.88 6.24
N GLU A 21 -10.98 2.25 7.42
CA GLU A 21 -11.56 3.29 8.27
C GLU A 21 -11.62 4.66 7.57
N GLY A 22 -10.56 5.04 6.86
CA GLY A 22 -10.51 6.30 6.09
C GLY A 22 -11.55 6.34 4.98
N VAL A 23 -11.68 5.26 4.20
CA VAL A 23 -12.69 5.13 3.14
C VAL A 23 -14.09 5.14 3.71
N ALA A 24 -14.34 4.43 4.83
CA ALA A 24 -15.63 4.40 5.49
C ALA A 24 -16.03 5.79 6.00
N ARG A 25 -15.09 6.54 6.59
CA ARG A 25 -15.30 7.91 7.02
C ARG A 25 -15.69 8.81 5.86
N TYR A 26 -14.93 8.77 4.77
CA TYR A 26 -15.24 9.54 3.55
C TYR A 26 -16.66 9.24 3.04
N ALA A 27 -17.02 7.96 2.97
CA ALA A 27 -18.34 7.53 2.52
C ALA A 27 -19.49 8.03 3.42
N GLN A 28 -19.25 8.11 4.74
CA GLN A 28 -20.21 8.67 5.70
C GLN A 28 -20.36 10.19 5.55
N GLU A 29 -19.24 10.90 5.45
CA GLU A 29 -19.23 12.37 5.34
C GLU A 29 -19.89 12.86 4.04
N HIS A 30 -19.65 12.19 2.92
CA HIS A 30 -20.15 12.60 1.60
C HIS A 30 -21.45 11.91 1.20
N ASN A 31 -21.82 10.80 1.85
CA ASN A 31 -23.07 10.05 1.62
C ASN A 31 -23.32 9.63 0.15
N GLU A 32 -22.28 9.58 -0.67
CA GLU A 32 -22.36 9.25 -2.10
C GLU A 32 -22.04 7.79 -2.39
N TRP A 33 -21.34 7.10 -1.47
CA TRP A 33 -20.84 5.75 -1.65
C TRP A 33 -21.56 4.73 -0.76
N SER A 34 -21.82 3.56 -1.31
CA SER A 34 -22.12 2.33 -0.58
C SER A 34 -20.91 1.43 -0.64
N ILE A 35 -20.27 1.21 0.51
CA ILE A 35 -19.03 0.45 0.60
C ILE A 35 -19.35 -1.01 0.83
N PHE A 36 -18.71 -1.87 0.03
CA PHE A 36 -18.69 -3.30 0.18
C PHE A 36 -17.25 -3.73 0.44
N PHE A 37 -17.05 -4.33 1.58
CA PHE A 37 -15.73 -4.75 2.02
C PHE A 37 -15.67 -6.27 2.05
N GLU A 38 -14.69 -6.82 1.36
CA GLU A 38 -14.31 -8.22 1.47
C GLU A 38 -13.00 -8.29 2.23
N ASP A 39 -13.02 -8.87 3.42
CA ASP A 39 -11.80 -9.16 4.18
C ASP A 39 -11.10 -10.34 3.54
N SER A 40 -10.34 -10.04 2.55
CA SER A 40 -9.47 -10.99 1.90
C SER A 40 -8.21 -11.12 2.73
N GLY A 41 -8.16 -12.09 3.64
CA GLY A 41 -6.91 -12.55 4.19
C GLY A 41 -5.89 -12.82 3.07
N LEU A 42 -4.62 -12.97 3.39
CA LEU A 42 -3.53 -13.17 2.39
C LEU A 42 -3.85 -14.25 1.33
N ASP A 43 -4.73 -15.19 1.65
CA ASP A 43 -5.12 -16.31 0.79
C ASP A 43 -6.38 -16.04 -0.06
N ALA A 44 -7.23 -15.09 0.29
CA ALA A 44 -8.50 -14.86 -0.40
C ALA A 44 -8.34 -14.14 -1.75
N PHE A 45 -7.21 -13.45 -1.97
CA PHE A 45 -6.84 -12.99 -3.30
C PHE A 45 -6.48 -14.11 -4.28
N GLN A 46 -6.28 -15.34 -3.80
CA GLN A 46 -6.02 -16.48 -4.69
C GLN A 46 -7.26 -16.93 -5.47
N VAL A 47 -8.45 -16.53 -5.01
CA VAL A 47 -9.72 -16.84 -5.67
C VAL A 47 -10.56 -15.55 -5.75
N LEU A 48 -10.09 -14.56 -6.49
CA LEU A 48 -11.00 -13.54 -7.00
C LEU A 48 -11.92 -14.23 -8.00
N ASP A 49 -13.03 -14.75 -7.47
CA ASP A 49 -14.03 -15.40 -8.29
C ASP A 49 -14.58 -14.35 -9.27
N ASP A 50 -14.54 -14.65 -10.55
CA ASP A 50 -15.20 -13.89 -11.62
C ASP A 50 -16.64 -13.53 -11.23
N PHE A 51 -17.26 -14.35 -10.40
CA PHE A 51 -18.56 -14.16 -9.83
C PHE A 51 -18.68 -12.90 -8.96
N MET A 52 -17.71 -12.60 -8.09
CA MET A 52 -17.72 -11.40 -7.25
C MET A 52 -17.55 -10.14 -8.09
N LEU A 53 -16.62 -10.18 -9.04
CA LEU A 53 -16.34 -9.04 -9.90
C LEU A 53 -17.48 -8.75 -10.87
N GLN A 54 -18.13 -9.77 -11.44
CA GLN A 54 -19.15 -9.60 -12.47
C GLN A 54 -20.56 -9.39 -11.91
N LYS A 55 -20.95 -10.06 -10.81
CA LYS A 55 -22.31 -9.96 -10.25
C LYS A 55 -22.57 -8.74 -9.38
N GLY A 56 -21.51 -8.08 -8.91
CA GLY A 56 -21.66 -6.98 -7.95
C GLY A 56 -22.24 -5.70 -8.53
N ASN A 57 -22.26 -5.49 -9.86
CA ASN A 57 -22.57 -4.20 -10.49
C ASN A 57 -21.83 -3.05 -9.79
N TRP A 58 -20.51 -3.15 -9.71
CA TRP A 58 -19.68 -2.16 -9.04
C TRP A 58 -19.50 -0.92 -9.89
N ASP A 59 -19.60 0.25 -9.27
CA ASP A 59 -19.27 1.53 -9.90
C ASP A 59 -17.77 1.85 -9.77
N GLY A 60 -17.06 1.19 -8.86
CA GLY A 60 -15.62 1.34 -8.69
C GLY A 60 -15.01 0.31 -7.74
N ILE A 61 -13.72 0.12 -7.86
CA ILE A 61 -12.92 -0.78 -7.02
C ILE A 61 -11.74 0.00 -6.41
N ILE A 62 -11.56 -0.14 -5.12
CA ILE A 62 -10.36 0.30 -4.41
C ILE A 62 -9.62 -0.95 -3.99
N VAL A 63 -8.41 -1.14 -4.50
CA VAL A 63 -7.68 -2.39 -4.35
C VAL A 63 -6.25 -2.17 -3.90
N ARG A 64 -5.73 -3.11 -3.15
CA ARG A 64 -4.32 -3.31 -2.93
C ARG A 64 -3.94 -4.68 -3.48
N SER A 65 -3.56 -4.72 -4.75
CA SER A 65 -3.30 -5.97 -5.45
C SER A 65 -2.07 -6.68 -4.88
N PRO A 66 -2.16 -7.97 -4.54
CA PRO A 66 -1.02 -8.74 -4.05
C PRO A 66 -0.01 -9.03 -5.16
N ASN A 67 -0.46 -9.11 -6.41
CA ASN A 67 0.37 -9.43 -7.57
C ASN A 67 -0.22 -8.88 -8.87
N LEU A 68 0.56 -8.99 -9.94
CA LEU A 68 0.17 -8.52 -11.28
C LEU A 68 -1.03 -9.28 -11.88
N GLU A 69 -1.17 -10.55 -11.58
CA GLU A 69 -2.24 -11.39 -12.13
C GLU A 69 -3.62 -10.88 -11.66
N ILE A 70 -3.77 -10.62 -10.36
CA ILE A 70 -5.00 -10.05 -9.79
C ILE A 70 -5.30 -8.67 -10.39
N ALA A 71 -4.28 -7.81 -10.50
CA ALA A 71 -4.47 -6.51 -11.15
C ALA A 71 -4.97 -6.64 -12.58
N GLN A 72 -4.43 -7.58 -13.36
CA GLN A 72 -4.88 -7.86 -14.73
C GLN A 72 -6.31 -8.42 -14.78
N GLN A 73 -6.71 -9.28 -13.84
CA GLN A 73 -8.09 -9.79 -13.75
C GLN A 73 -9.07 -8.64 -13.48
N ILE A 74 -8.77 -7.77 -12.52
CA ILE A 74 -9.60 -6.59 -12.24
C ILE A 74 -9.66 -5.67 -13.47
N HIS A 75 -8.55 -5.42 -14.14
CA HIS A 75 -8.51 -4.57 -15.34
C HIS A 75 -9.43 -5.06 -16.45
N LYS A 76 -9.49 -6.39 -16.67
CA LYS A 76 -10.38 -7.01 -17.68
C LYS A 76 -11.86 -6.76 -17.43
N THR A 77 -12.26 -6.41 -16.21
CA THR A 77 -13.66 -6.08 -15.90
C THR A 77 -14.09 -4.72 -16.42
N HIS A 78 -13.14 -3.86 -16.80
CA HIS A 78 -13.35 -2.45 -17.17
C HIS A 78 -14.04 -1.60 -16.09
N ILE A 79 -14.12 -2.07 -14.85
CA ILE A 79 -14.64 -1.30 -13.73
C ILE A 79 -13.58 -0.27 -13.34
N PRO A 80 -13.94 1.03 -13.17
CA PRO A 80 -13.02 2.04 -12.68
C PRO A 80 -12.34 1.60 -11.39
N SER A 81 -11.02 1.52 -11.38
CA SER A 81 -10.26 0.97 -10.27
C SER A 81 -9.11 1.88 -9.88
N VAL A 82 -8.80 1.95 -8.59
CA VAL A 82 -7.64 2.64 -8.05
C VAL A 82 -6.80 1.68 -7.21
N GLU A 83 -5.50 1.68 -7.45
CA GLU A 83 -4.53 0.87 -6.72
C GLU A 83 -4.00 1.63 -5.51
N LEU A 84 -3.78 0.91 -4.39
CA LEU A 84 -3.23 1.50 -3.19
C LEU A 84 -1.88 0.87 -2.86
N LEU A 85 -0.85 1.71 -2.66
CA LEU A 85 0.43 1.35 -2.04
C LEU A 85 1.23 0.24 -2.72
N THR A 86 0.93 -0.07 -3.94
CA THR A 86 1.67 -1.10 -4.68
C THR A 86 2.80 -0.42 -5.47
N PRO A 87 4.06 -0.46 -5.00
CA PRO A 87 5.14 0.17 -5.73
C PRO A 87 5.38 -0.57 -7.04
N ARG A 88 4.88 -0.04 -8.15
CA ARG A 88 5.18 -0.40 -9.54
C ARG A 88 5.21 -1.90 -9.92
N ARG A 89 4.62 -2.79 -9.11
CA ARG A 89 4.51 -4.21 -9.48
C ARG A 89 3.47 -4.48 -10.54
N THR A 90 2.43 -3.64 -10.56
CA THR A 90 1.28 -3.79 -11.47
C THR A 90 1.43 -2.97 -12.75
N GLY A 91 2.54 -2.23 -12.90
CA GLY A 91 2.70 -1.32 -14.03
C GLY A 91 1.65 -0.20 -14.00
N ASP A 92 1.48 0.49 -15.12
CA ASP A 92 0.50 1.59 -15.23
C ASP A 92 -0.92 1.05 -15.53
N ILE A 93 -1.34 -0.06 -14.89
CA ILE A 93 -2.66 -0.65 -15.13
C ILE A 93 -3.78 0.22 -14.55
N PHE A 94 -3.57 0.76 -13.34
CA PHE A 94 -4.50 1.62 -12.63
C PHE A 94 -3.84 2.92 -12.18
N PRO A 95 -4.60 4.00 -12.05
CA PRO A 95 -4.17 5.13 -11.21
C PRO A 95 -3.88 4.62 -9.80
N ASP A 96 -2.82 5.12 -9.18
CA ASP A 96 -2.39 4.70 -7.86
C ASP A 96 -2.40 5.83 -6.83
N VAL A 97 -2.61 5.45 -5.58
CA VAL A 97 -2.44 6.32 -4.40
C VAL A 97 -1.30 5.76 -3.56
N MET A 98 -0.21 6.50 -3.52
CA MET A 98 1.03 6.08 -2.89
C MET A 98 1.40 6.95 -1.70
N THR A 99 2.18 6.38 -0.78
CA THR A 99 2.88 7.17 0.23
C THR A 99 4.02 7.94 -0.46
N ASP A 100 4.18 9.21 -0.12
CA ASP A 100 5.36 9.99 -0.51
C ASP A 100 6.58 9.50 0.31
N TYR A 101 7.26 8.49 -0.24
CA TYR A 101 8.42 7.86 0.43
C TYR A 101 9.59 8.83 0.58
N VAL A 102 9.76 9.77 -0.34
CA VAL A 102 10.80 10.81 -0.27
C VAL A 102 10.56 11.65 0.97
N LYS A 103 9.36 12.22 1.08
CA LYS A 103 9.02 13.12 2.19
C LYS A 103 9.01 12.42 3.55
N VAL A 104 8.48 11.20 3.62
CA VAL A 104 8.52 10.41 4.87
C VAL A 104 9.94 10.14 5.32
N SER A 105 10.84 9.79 4.39
CA SER A 105 12.23 9.50 4.70
C SER A 105 13.01 10.75 5.09
N GLN A 106 12.76 11.88 4.42
CA GLN A 106 13.33 13.17 4.81
C GLN A 106 12.91 13.57 6.21
N LEU A 107 11.60 13.53 6.51
CA LEU A 107 11.09 13.86 7.84
C LEU A 107 11.73 13.00 8.94
N ALA A 108 11.94 11.70 8.67
CA ALA A 108 12.60 10.82 9.62
C ALA A 108 14.08 11.19 9.83
N ALA A 109 14.81 11.48 8.74
CA ALA A 109 16.21 11.90 8.83
C ALA A 109 16.36 13.24 9.55
N ASP A 110 15.54 14.23 9.20
CA ASP A 110 15.54 15.56 9.80
C ASP A 110 15.27 15.48 11.31
N HIS A 111 14.24 14.72 11.70
CA HIS A 111 13.91 14.54 13.11
C HIS A 111 15.06 13.91 13.91
N LEU A 112 15.72 12.89 13.38
CA LEU A 112 16.85 12.26 14.06
C LEU A 112 18.08 13.19 14.13
N MET A 113 18.31 14.03 13.12
CA MET A 113 19.36 15.05 13.15
C MET A 113 19.04 16.18 14.15
N GLU A 114 17.79 16.61 14.24
CA GLU A 114 17.31 17.58 15.25
C GLU A 114 17.50 17.07 16.68
N CYS A 115 17.43 15.73 16.88
CA CYS A 115 17.77 15.09 18.16
C CYS A 115 19.29 15.04 18.42
N GLU A 116 20.13 15.74 17.63
CA GLU A 116 21.58 15.80 17.74
C GLU A 116 22.30 14.45 17.60
N LEU A 117 21.63 13.44 17.03
CA LEU A 117 22.24 12.13 16.76
C LEU A 117 23.28 12.25 15.65
N LYS A 118 24.33 11.44 15.70
CA LYS A 118 25.45 11.46 14.76
C LYS A 118 25.71 10.12 14.06
N GLN A 119 25.07 9.05 14.51
CA GLN A 119 25.20 7.73 13.94
C GLN A 119 23.80 7.21 13.57
N PHE A 120 23.65 6.76 12.35
CA PHE A 120 22.36 6.40 11.77
C PHE A 120 22.43 5.01 11.14
N ALA A 121 21.33 4.29 11.29
CA ALA A 121 21.18 2.98 10.69
C ALA A 121 19.74 2.81 10.17
N TYR A 122 19.60 2.10 9.06
CA TYR A 122 18.32 1.71 8.52
C TYR A 122 18.18 0.20 8.53
N PHE A 123 17.08 -0.30 9.08
CA PHE A 123 16.73 -1.71 9.03
C PHE A 123 15.74 -1.94 7.89
N SER A 124 16.21 -2.60 6.83
CA SER A 124 15.42 -2.90 5.64
C SER A 124 14.77 -4.27 5.73
N VAL A 125 13.55 -4.39 5.23
CA VAL A 125 12.94 -5.69 4.96
C VAL A 125 13.33 -6.13 3.56
N VAL A 126 13.96 -7.31 3.45
CA VAL A 126 14.42 -7.87 2.19
C VAL A 126 13.25 -8.06 1.21
N ASP A 127 13.51 -7.85 -0.07
CA ASP A 127 12.58 -8.05 -1.18
C ASP A 127 11.28 -7.23 -1.10
N THR A 128 11.28 -6.14 -0.34
CA THR A 128 10.13 -5.21 -0.29
C THR A 128 10.46 -3.87 -0.93
N ALA A 129 9.77 -3.54 -2.01
CA ALA A 129 10.02 -2.31 -2.78
C ALA A 129 9.86 -1.05 -1.91
N TRP A 130 8.80 -0.97 -1.08
CA TRP A 130 8.58 0.18 -0.20
C TRP A 130 9.68 0.38 0.85
N SER A 131 10.26 -0.72 1.36
CA SER A 131 11.38 -0.66 2.31
C SER A 131 12.64 -0.14 1.61
N ASN A 132 12.93 -0.65 0.42
CA ASN A 132 14.06 -0.21 -0.38
C ASN A 132 13.98 1.27 -0.76
N PHE A 133 12.82 1.75 -1.19
CA PHE A 133 12.61 3.17 -1.50
C PHE A 133 12.85 4.07 -0.28
N ARG A 134 12.27 3.74 0.85
CA ARG A 134 12.45 4.51 2.09
C ARG A 134 13.91 4.49 2.54
N ARG A 135 14.56 3.35 2.47
CA ARG A 135 15.98 3.22 2.80
C ARG A 135 16.86 4.13 1.95
N GLN A 136 16.70 4.06 0.63
CA GLN A 136 17.48 4.86 -0.30
C GLN A 136 17.31 6.35 -0.03
N GLU A 137 16.10 6.82 0.16
CA GLU A 137 15.81 8.23 0.40
C GLU A 137 16.26 8.69 1.79
N PHE A 138 16.14 7.84 2.81
CA PHE A 138 16.63 8.13 4.15
C PHE A 138 18.16 8.27 4.17
N CYS A 139 18.89 7.29 3.63
CA CYS A 139 20.34 7.35 3.57
C CYS A 139 20.82 8.54 2.70
N ARG A 140 20.16 8.78 1.56
CA ARG A 140 20.47 9.96 0.72
C ARG A 140 20.30 11.28 1.47
N SER A 141 19.23 11.42 2.25
CA SER A 141 18.99 12.63 3.05
C SER A 141 20.10 12.84 4.09
N LEU A 142 20.55 11.79 4.77
CA LEU A 142 21.65 11.88 5.72
C LEU A 142 22.99 12.21 5.04
N GLU A 143 23.30 11.58 3.92
CA GLU A 143 24.53 11.82 3.16
C GLU A 143 24.65 13.27 2.69
N GLN A 144 23.54 13.90 2.28
CA GLN A 144 23.50 15.31 1.92
C GLN A 144 23.89 16.24 3.07
N HIS A 145 23.72 15.78 4.32
CA HIS A 145 24.12 16.49 5.54
C HIS A 145 25.46 16.01 6.12
N GLY A 146 26.19 15.15 5.38
CA GLY A 146 27.50 14.65 5.76
C GLY A 146 27.49 13.51 6.78
N PHE A 147 26.37 12.84 6.99
CA PHE A 147 26.25 11.69 7.88
C PHE A 147 26.26 10.37 7.13
N PRO A 148 27.09 9.38 7.53
CA PRO A 148 27.00 8.03 6.98
C PRO A 148 25.74 7.32 7.47
N CYS A 149 25.17 6.45 6.62
CA CYS A 149 24.04 5.60 6.97
C CYS A 149 24.47 4.11 6.88
N CYS A 150 24.36 3.38 7.99
CA CYS A 150 24.55 1.94 7.98
C CYS A 150 23.24 1.25 7.57
N ASP A 151 23.34 0.20 6.75
CA ASP A 151 22.21 -0.58 6.28
C ASP A 151 22.23 -2.01 6.83
N PHE A 152 21.13 -2.43 7.44
CA PHE A 152 20.95 -3.77 7.96
C PHE A 152 19.73 -4.42 7.31
N LEU A 153 19.92 -5.62 6.78
CA LEU A 153 18.86 -6.38 6.12
C LEU A 153 18.20 -7.35 7.11
N ILE A 154 16.88 -7.28 7.21
CA ILE A 154 16.07 -8.21 7.99
C ILE A 154 15.35 -9.16 7.03
N PHE A 155 15.59 -10.44 7.19
CA PHE A 155 14.83 -11.47 6.51
C PHE A 155 13.55 -11.74 7.30
N MET A 156 12.39 -11.56 6.66
CA MET A 156 11.15 -12.05 7.23
C MET A 156 11.16 -13.58 7.08
N ILE A 157 11.45 -14.28 8.15
CA ILE A 157 11.25 -15.73 8.20
C ILE A 157 9.73 -15.94 8.09
N GLY A 158 9.28 -16.44 6.93
CA GLY A 158 7.91 -16.83 6.76
C GLY A 158 7.53 -17.81 7.84
N SER A 159 6.50 -17.55 8.61
CA SER A 159 5.88 -18.56 9.45
C SER A 159 5.33 -19.64 8.51
N THR A 160 6.14 -20.67 8.28
CA THR A 160 5.65 -21.96 7.79
C THR A 160 4.79 -22.54 8.92
N GLY A 161 3.50 -22.48 8.77
CA GLY A 161 2.49 -23.09 9.62
C GLY A 161 1.26 -23.33 8.79
#